data_1bf592397b993fd56d36eb87f21024e3
#
_entry.id   1bf592397b993fd56d36eb87f21024e3
#
_cell.length_a   1.000
_cell.length_b   1.000
_cell.length_c   1.000
_cell.angle_alpha   90.00
_cell.angle_beta   90.00
_cell.angle_gamma   90.00
#
_symmetry.space_group_name_H-M   'P 1'
#
loop_
_entity.id
_entity.type
_entity.pdbx_description
1 polymer ?
#
loop_
_entity_poly.entity_id
_entity_poly.type
_entity_poly.pdbx_seq_one_letter_code
_entity_poly.pdbx_strand_id
1 'polypeptide(L)'
;MAILDSSGNPVYSSQSSFTRRPARSANLGGGDRPSESRNLRDLHKIVTKYDRQTLVSASKTLYLNSQILIGAIDQKAMYSVGNAWLPVYKGEDVAFGKAARDWLTNEWYEISNLAGTSDFTEDLFIDSVAIDRDGEVFEYFTSTPNGYPQIQIIPSHRIDACGLPEGELSEGKFKGKLYFHEDGIVYSKDNQRPVAYVFSDENGKFSKFLDAAFVKHEFEKLWPEQKRGLPCFYASLNGLRDILQSEEWERMNLLSMSSLNYTVENESGGPDIDEPDYQPAENCGELAVQYLQGGRIMHVKAGSGEKITQHQNFRPGNPWHEFFDMQTRLALGQINWPYSLWKPSGQGTAERSQIGLACRSVEDRQTKIKKIAKWRITKAIAWAMANGRIPKSADWYNWDFTKPAKLTIDDGRTSKERLEKFKAGIINATDMIGEEGKSFDETLLERGEEIAKREMNRLAMEQKYGVNIDPRYYLMLTPNEQPPADQTQQSQP
;
A
#
# COMPACT_ATOMS: atom_id res chain seq x y z
N MET A 1 20.96 -24.63 32.33
CA MET A 1 20.66 -26.09 32.32
C MET A 1 20.28 -26.42 30.88
N ALA A 2 21.00 -27.29 30.21
CA ALA A 2 20.62 -27.74 28.88
C ALA A 2 19.49 -28.77 29.02
N ILE A 3 18.42 -28.63 28.26
CA ILE A 3 17.35 -29.62 28.19
C ILE A 3 17.86 -30.75 27.30
N LEU A 4 17.96 -31.96 27.89
CA LEU A 4 18.40 -33.16 27.19
C LEU A 4 17.19 -34.01 26.80
N ASP A 5 17.26 -34.70 25.65
CA ASP A 5 16.28 -35.70 25.26
C ASP A 5 16.40 -36.97 26.12
N SER A 6 15.50 -37.91 25.93
CA SER A 6 15.47 -39.20 26.62
C SER A 6 16.75 -40.06 26.41
N SER A 7 17.57 -39.68 25.45
CA SER A 7 18.87 -40.31 25.12
C SER A 7 20.09 -39.54 25.65
N GLY A 8 19.86 -38.46 26.41
CA GLY A 8 20.90 -37.62 26.98
C GLY A 8 21.54 -36.60 26.03
N ASN A 9 20.98 -36.39 24.85
CA ASN A 9 21.43 -35.39 23.89
C ASN A 9 20.74 -34.06 24.13
N PRO A 10 21.44 -32.92 24.00
CA PRO A 10 20.79 -31.62 24.11
C PRO A 10 19.71 -31.44 23.02
N VAL A 11 18.51 -31.15 23.47
CA VAL A 11 17.34 -30.90 22.57
C VAL A 11 17.58 -29.71 21.64
N TYR A 12 18.50 -28.83 22.00
CA TYR A 12 19.01 -27.82 21.10
C TYR A 12 20.36 -28.31 20.54
N SER A 13 20.33 -28.95 19.37
CA SER A 13 21.54 -29.08 18.58
C SER A 13 21.98 -27.69 18.19
N SER A 14 23.23 -27.34 18.41
CA SER A 14 23.88 -26.15 17.89
C SER A 14 23.93 -26.12 16.35
N GLN A 15 23.32 -27.08 15.73
CA GLN A 15 23.08 -27.20 14.29
C GLN A 15 21.60 -27.02 13.91
N SER A 16 20.79 -26.34 14.74
CA SER A 16 19.65 -25.70 14.11
C SER A 16 20.28 -24.78 13.06
N SER A 17 20.08 -25.12 11.81
CA SER A 17 20.24 -24.22 10.69
C SER A 17 19.35 -23.01 10.98
N PHE A 18 19.80 -22.13 11.86
CA PHE A 18 19.28 -20.80 11.93
C PHE A 18 19.56 -20.24 10.56
N THR A 19 18.58 -20.38 9.67
CA THR A 19 18.44 -19.61 8.48
C THR A 19 18.98 -18.23 8.82
N ARG A 20 20.04 -17.81 8.13
CA ARG A 20 20.62 -16.48 8.28
C ARG A 20 19.46 -15.52 8.42
N ARG A 21 19.37 -14.91 9.58
CA ARG A 21 18.27 -13.99 9.85
C ARG A 21 18.39 -12.85 8.86
N PRO A 22 17.29 -12.28 8.37
CA PRO A 22 17.33 -11.16 7.42
C PRO A 22 18.04 -9.94 7.98
N ALA A 23 18.35 -8.97 7.14
CA ALA A 23 19.32 -7.87 7.35
C ALA A 23 19.29 -7.16 8.71
N ARG A 24 18.14 -6.99 9.35
CA ARG A 24 18.06 -6.43 10.71
C ARG A 24 18.67 -7.34 11.75
N SER A 25 18.64 -8.57 11.45
CA SER A 25 19.20 -9.59 12.27
C SER A 25 20.59 -10.00 11.81
N ALA A 26 21.06 -9.51 10.65
CA ALA A 26 22.45 -9.68 10.24
C ALA A 26 23.44 -9.02 11.18
N ASN A 27 22.95 -8.28 12.09
CA ASN A 27 23.75 -7.81 13.21
C ASN A 27 24.16 -8.81 14.24
N LEU A 28 24.35 -9.90 13.94
CA LEU A 28 24.13 -10.94 14.68
C LEU A 28 25.32 -11.84 14.74
N GLY A 29 26.38 -11.28 15.19
CA GLY A 29 27.38 -12.03 15.93
C GLY A 29 26.65 -12.78 17.06
N GLY A 30 26.90 -14.08 17.28
CA GLY A 30 26.24 -14.94 18.26
C GLY A 30 26.41 -14.54 19.74
N GLY A 31 26.31 -13.26 19.99
CA GLY A 31 26.27 -12.65 21.31
C GLY A 31 25.07 -11.70 21.35
N ASP A 32 24.69 -11.28 22.53
CA ASP A 32 23.57 -10.39 22.79
C ASP A 32 23.68 -8.99 22.15
N ARG A 33 24.80 -8.68 21.51
CA ARG A 33 25.04 -7.40 20.83
C ARG A 33 25.54 -7.59 19.41
N PRO A 34 25.09 -6.73 18.48
CA PRO A 34 25.58 -6.74 17.11
C PRO A 34 27.11 -6.53 17.07
N SER A 35 27.80 -7.39 16.32
CA SER A 35 29.22 -7.14 16.01
C SER A 35 29.31 -6.15 14.88
N GLU A 36 29.89 -5.00 15.09
CA GLU A 36 30.17 -4.02 14.04
C GLU A 36 31.24 -4.58 13.09
N SER A 37 30.89 -4.64 11.80
CA SER A 37 31.88 -4.96 10.78
C SER A 37 32.80 -3.74 10.57
N ARG A 38 34.11 -3.91 10.81
CA ARG A 38 35.10 -2.86 10.53
C ARG A 38 35.33 -2.63 9.02
N ASN A 39 34.83 -3.51 8.17
CA ASN A 39 34.99 -3.39 6.73
C ASN A 39 33.77 -2.71 6.12
N LEU A 40 34.00 -1.57 5.48
CA LEU A 40 32.98 -0.94 4.62
C LEU A 40 32.68 -1.88 3.43
N ARG A 41 31.40 -2.17 3.23
CA ARG A 41 30.95 -3.05 2.16
C ARG A 41 29.74 -2.41 1.46
N ASP A 42 29.66 -2.61 0.18
CA ASP A 42 28.46 -2.25 -0.60
C ASP A 42 27.24 -3.02 -0.08
N LEU A 43 26.05 -2.42 -0.22
CA LEU A 43 24.81 -2.99 0.31
C LEU A 43 24.56 -4.42 -0.17
N HIS A 44 24.84 -4.75 -1.43
CA HIS A 44 24.64 -6.09 -1.98
C HIS A 44 25.50 -7.17 -1.32
N LYS A 45 26.61 -6.79 -0.67
CA LYS A 45 27.43 -7.70 0.13
C LYS A 45 26.93 -7.87 1.57
N ILE A 46 26.09 -6.93 2.04
CA ILE A 46 25.47 -6.97 3.36
C ILE A 46 24.12 -7.68 3.27
N VAL A 47 23.30 -7.29 2.29
CA VAL A 47 22.03 -7.91 1.97
C VAL A 47 22.21 -8.69 0.67
N THR A 48 22.43 -9.97 0.81
CA THR A 48 22.62 -10.85 -0.36
C THR A 48 21.28 -11.03 -1.11
N LYS A 49 21.35 -11.51 -2.34
CA LYS A 49 20.17 -11.92 -3.12
C LYS A 49 19.23 -12.83 -2.32
N TYR A 50 19.78 -13.82 -1.63
CA TYR A 50 19.00 -14.75 -0.79
C TYR A 50 18.30 -14.03 0.36
N ASP A 51 19.01 -13.11 1.05
CA ASP A 51 18.42 -12.32 2.13
C ASP A 51 17.26 -11.46 1.59
N ARG A 52 17.44 -10.80 0.45
CA ARG A 52 16.39 -10.01 -0.21
C ARG A 52 15.17 -10.87 -0.56
N GLN A 53 15.37 -12.02 -1.19
CA GLN A 53 14.28 -12.93 -1.53
C GLN A 53 13.51 -13.40 -0.30
N THR A 54 14.23 -13.71 0.79
CA THR A 54 13.63 -14.10 2.07
C THR A 54 12.82 -12.95 2.67
N LEU A 55 13.35 -11.71 2.61
CA LEU A 55 12.65 -10.52 3.08
C LEU A 55 11.35 -10.28 2.30
N VAL A 56 11.41 -10.36 0.96
CA VAL A 56 10.24 -10.17 0.09
C VAL A 56 9.19 -11.26 0.33
N SER A 57 9.62 -12.53 0.44
CA SER A 57 8.71 -13.65 0.74
C SER A 57 8.03 -13.48 2.11
N ALA A 58 8.80 -13.13 3.13
CA ALA A 58 8.28 -12.87 4.48
C ALA A 58 7.33 -11.67 4.49
N SER A 59 7.66 -10.61 3.75
CA SER A 59 6.82 -9.43 3.60
C SER A 59 5.47 -9.75 2.98
N LYS A 60 5.45 -10.50 1.88
CA LYS A 60 4.21 -10.96 1.22
C LYS A 60 3.33 -11.79 2.15
N THR A 61 3.94 -12.73 2.88
CA THR A 61 3.22 -13.57 3.84
C THR A 61 2.62 -12.73 4.98
N LEU A 62 3.39 -11.80 5.52
CA LEU A 62 2.91 -10.93 6.58
C LEU A 62 1.84 -9.94 6.11
N TYR A 63 1.98 -9.39 4.91
CA TYR A 63 0.96 -8.53 4.32
C TYR A 63 -0.38 -9.26 4.22
N LEU A 64 -0.40 -10.52 3.78
CA LEU A 64 -1.63 -11.32 3.65
C LEU A 64 -2.26 -11.68 5.00
N ASN A 65 -1.48 -11.76 6.08
CA ASN A 65 -1.95 -12.24 7.38
C ASN A 65 -2.11 -11.12 8.43
N SER A 66 -1.60 -9.92 8.18
CA SER A 66 -1.63 -8.82 9.15
C SER A 66 -2.62 -7.74 8.72
N GLN A 67 -3.71 -7.59 9.46
CA GLN A 67 -4.68 -6.52 9.26
C GLN A 67 -4.06 -5.12 9.36
N ILE A 68 -3.03 -4.97 10.22
CA ILE A 68 -2.30 -3.71 10.40
C ILE A 68 -1.60 -3.32 9.10
N LEU A 69 -0.90 -4.28 8.45
CA LEU A 69 -0.17 -4.02 7.22
C LEU A 69 -1.09 -3.76 6.03
N ILE A 70 -2.11 -4.60 5.86
CA ILE A 70 -3.11 -4.40 4.80
C ILE A 70 -3.73 -3.01 4.95
N GLY A 71 -4.26 -2.70 6.15
CA GLY A 71 -4.91 -1.41 6.38
C GLY A 71 -4.01 -0.22 6.12
N ALA A 72 -2.76 -0.24 6.57
CA ALA A 72 -1.85 0.89 6.41
C ALA A 72 -1.34 1.06 4.96
N ILE A 73 -0.94 -0.04 4.31
CA ILE A 73 -0.40 0.00 2.95
C ILE A 73 -1.49 0.34 1.94
N ASP A 74 -2.67 -0.27 2.06
CA ASP A 74 -3.79 -0.03 1.16
C ASP A 74 -4.37 1.38 1.34
N GLN A 75 -4.50 1.87 2.58
CA GLN A 75 -4.90 3.26 2.82
C GLN A 75 -3.90 4.24 2.20
N LYS A 76 -2.60 4.02 2.41
CA LYS A 76 -1.56 4.86 1.81
C LYS A 76 -1.63 4.83 0.27
N ALA A 77 -1.85 3.66 -0.32
CA ALA A 77 -2.02 3.52 -1.77
C ALA A 77 -3.28 4.24 -2.26
N MET A 78 -4.41 4.06 -1.57
CA MET A 78 -5.69 4.69 -1.88
C MET A 78 -5.59 6.22 -1.87
N TYR A 79 -4.99 6.81 -0.84
CA TYR A 79 -4.80 8.27 -0.78
C TYR A 79 -3.74 8.80 -1.75
N SER A 80 -2.79 7.95 -2.18
CA SER A 80 -1.76 8.36 -3.13
C SER A 80 -2.24 8.31 -4.57
N VAL A 81 -3.10 7.36 -4.91
CA VAL A 81 -3.59 7.15 -6.27
C VAL A 81 -4.97 7.79 -6.45
N GLY A 82 -5.95 7.45 -5.61
CA GLY A 82 -7.32 7.97 -5.75
C GLY A 82 -7.85 7.80 -7.18
N ASN A 83 -8.71 8.72 -7.60
CA ASN A 83 -9.36 8.71 -8.93
C ASN A 83 -8.88 9.84 -9.85
N ALA A 84 -7.77 10.51 -9.52
CA ALA A 84 -7.43 11.81 -10.12
C ALA A 84 -6.18 11.83 -11.02
N TRP A 85 -5.72 10.68 -11.51
CA TRP A 85 -4.51 10.62 -12.36
C TRP A 85 -4.81 10.92 -13.84
N LEU A 86 -5.44 12.06 -14.11
CA LEU A 86 -5.70 12.51 -15.48
C LEU A 86 -4.45 13.20 -16.07
N PRO A 87 -4.10 12.91 -17.33
CA PRO A 87 -2.93 13.48 -17.97
C PRO A 87 -3.19 14.94 -18.34
N VAL A 88 -2.27 15.82 -17.98
CA VAL A 88 -2.28 17.24 -18.29
C VAL A 88 -1.08 17.59 -19.16
N TYR A 89 -1.32 17.97 -20.39
CA TYR A 89 -0.27 18.39 -21.30
C TYR A 89 0.27 19.78 -20.91
N LYS A 90 1.58 19.92 -20.88
CA LYS A 90 2.28 21.15 -20.53
C LYS A 90 3.11 21.74 -21.69
N GLY A 91 2.93 21.22 -22.89
CA GLY A 91 3.59 21.71 -24.09
C GLY A 91 2.83 22.84 -24.78
N GLU A 92 3.38 23.36 -25.86
CA GLU A 92 2.82 24.49 -26.59
C GLU A 92 1.72 24.10 -27.60
N ASP A 93 1.74 22.86 -28.10
CA ASP A 93 0.79 22.37 -29.10
C ASP A 93 -0.52 21.90 -28.44
N VAL A 94 -1.43 22.83 -28.25
CA VAL A 94 -2.75 22.56 -27.59
C VAL A 94 -3.57 21.54 -28.35
N ALA A 95 -3.53 21.56 -29.71
CA ALA A 95 -4.29 20.61 -30.53
C ALA A 95 -3.79 19.18 -30.33
N PHE A 96 -2.47 19.00 -30.34
CA PHE A 96 -1.85 17.71 -29.98
C PHE A 96 -2.21 17.27 -28.57
N GLY A 97 -2.09 18.21 -27.61
CA GLY A 97 -2.37 17.91 -26.20
C GLY A 97 -3.79 17.39 -25.98
N LYS A 98 -4.77 18.02 -26.64
CA LYS A 98 -6.17 17.58 -26.61
C LYS A 98 -6.36 16.20 -27.25
N ALA A 99 -5.88 16.01 -28.47
CA ALA A 99 -6.06 14.75 -29.19
C ALA A 99 -5.38 13.58 -28.44
N ALA A 100 -4.18 13.80 -27.90
CA ALA A 100 -3.45 12.78 -27.13
C ALA A 100 -4.14 12.46 -25.79
N ARG A 101 -4.65 13.48 -25.07
CA ARG A 101 -5.41 13.26 -23.84
C ARG A 101 -6.68 12.46 -24.10
N ASP A 102 -7.47 12.88 -25.10
CA ASP A 102 -8.72 12.21 -25.45
C ASP A 102 -8.49 10.74 -25.84
N TRP A 103 -7.43 10.47 -26.60
CA TRP A 103 -7.05 9.09 -26.93
C TRP A 103 -6.62 8.29 -25.70
N LEU A 104 -5.81 8.89 -24.78
CA LEU A 104 -5.36 8.22 -23.56
C LEU A 104 -6.52 7.88 -22.64
N THR A 105 -7.41 8.84 -22.36
CA THR A 105 -8.49 8.68 -21.36
C THR A 105 -9.64 7.84 -21.89
N ASN A 106 -10.04 7.99 -23.16
CA ASN A 106 -11.23 7.34 -23.70
C ASN A 106 -10.95 5.98 -24.35
N GLU A 107 -9.70 5.72 -24.76
CA GLU A 107 -9.36 4.46 -25.42
C GLU A 107 -8.32 3.65 -24.64
N TRP A 108 -7.17 4.26 -24.27
CA TRP A 108 -6.03 3.51 -23.81
C TRP A 108 -6.07 3.14 -22.32
N TYR A 109 -6.62 3.99 -21.47
CA TYR A 109 -6.62 3.75 -20.01
C TYR A 109 -7.33 2.44 -19.63
N GLU A 110 -8.47 2.14 -20.24
CA GLU A 110 -9.23 0.92 -19.97
C GLU A 110 -8.52 -0.37 -20.40
N ILE A 111 -7.68 -0.29 -21.44
CA ILE A 111 -7.02 -1.46 -22.04
C ILE A 111 -5.50 -1.44 -21.89
N SER A 112 -4.99 -0.59 -21.02
CA SER A 112 -3.54 -0.41 -20.82
C SER A 112 -2.85 -1.65 -20.28
N ASN A 113 -3.55 -2.48 -19.50
CA ASN A 113 -3.03 -3.68 -18.90
C ASN A 113 -3.04 -4.87 -19.87
N LEU A 114 -1.92 -5.61 -19.94
CA LEU A 114 -1.79 -6.80 -20.81
C LEU A 114 -2.76 -7.92 -20.43
N ALA A 115 -3.03 -8.10 -19.15
CA ALA A 115 -3.95 -9.13 -18.66
C ALA A 115 -5.43 -8.76 -18.89
N GLY A 116 -5.73 -7.47 -19.13
CA GLY A 116 -7.09 -6.97 -19.33
C GLY A 116 -7.99 -7.10 -18.09
N THR A 117 -7.39 -7.19 -16.90
CA THR A 117 -8.10 -7.38 -15.63
C THR A 117 -8.17 -6.10 -14.80
N SER A 118 -7.41 -5.09 -15.17
CA SER A 118 -7.32 -3.80 -14.47
C SER A 118 -7.13 -2.66 -15.47
N ASP A 119 -7.55 -1.46 -15.08
CA ASP A 119 -7.33 -0.23 -15.82
C ASP A 119 -6.02 0.46 -15.40
N PHE A 120 -5.73 1.61 -16.02
CA PHE A 120 -4.54 2.39 -15.73
C PHE A 120 -4.42 2.83 -14.26
N THR A 121 -5.53 3.20 -13.63
CA THR A 121 -5.55 3.71 -12.24
C THR A 121 -5.43 2.56 -11.24
N GLU A 122 -6.12 1.46 -11.49
CA GLU A 122 -6.00 0.24 -10.69
C GLU A 122 -4.57 -0.31 -10.73
N ASP A 123 -3.94 -0.27 -11.89
CA ASP A 123 -2.53 -0.65 -12.03
C ASP A 123 -1.59 0.24 -11.21
N LEU A 124 -1.83 1.56 -11.15
CA LEU A 124 -1.05 2.47 -10.29
C LEU A 124 -1.26 2.19 -8.80
N PHE A 125 -2.46 1.75 -8.41
CA PHE A 125 -2.72 1.30 -7.05
C PHE A 125 -1.91 0.04 -6.71
N ILE A 126 -1.91 -0.96 -7.59
CA ILE A 126 -1.11 -2.18 -7.46
C ILE A 126 0.38 -1.84 -7.34
N ASP A 127 0.88 -0.90 -8.15
CA ASP A 127 2.28 -0.45 -8.08
C ASP A 127 2.59 0.23 -6.74
N SER A 128 1.67 1.06 -6.23
CA SER A 128 1.85 1.71 -4.94
C SER A 128 1.96 0.70 -3.80
N VAL A 129 1.10 -0.32 -3.80
CA VAL A 129 1.15 -1.44 -2.85
C VAL A 129 2.45 -2.23 -3.01
N ALA A 130 2.85 -2.53 -4.25
CA ALA A 130 4.06 -3.32 -4.53
C ALA A 130 5.34 -2.62 -4.05
N ILE A 131 5.44 -1.29 -4.17
CA ILE A 131 6.60 -0.54 -3.67
C ILE A 131 6.76 -0.69 -2.15
N ASP A 132 5.67 -0.71 -1.37
CA ASP A 132 5.75 -0.90 0.08
C ASP A 132 5.91 -2.37 0.47
N ARG A 133 5.16 -3.27 -0.16
CA ARG A 133 5.12 -4.70 0.15
C ARG A 133 6.35 -5.46 -0.37
N ASP A 134 6.70 -5.24 -1.63
CA ASP A 134 7.78 -5.97 -2.32
C ASP A 134 9.09 -5.17 -2.33
N GLY A 135 9.00 -3.85 -2.07
CA GLY A 135 10.12 -2.91 -2.10
C GLY A 135 10.39 -2.30 -3.48
N GLU A 136 9.86 -2.88 -4.53
CA GLU A 136 10.10 -2.48 -5.92
C GLU A 136 8.96 -2.91 -6.84
N VAL A 137 8.86 -2.24 -7.96
CA VAL A 137 7.94 -2.59 -9.04
C VAL A 137 8.66 -2.62 -10.37
N PHE A 138 8.29 -3.58 -11.20
CA PHE A 138 8.75 -3.73 -12.57
C PHE A 138 7.57 -3.69 -13.52
N GLU A 139 7.68 -2.89 -14.56
CA GLU A 139 6.72 -2.83 -15.64
C GLU A 139 7.42 -3.05 -16.97
N TYR A 140 6.78 -3.77 -17.83
CA TYR A 140 7.28 -4.04 -19.16
C TYR A 140 6.33 -3.51 -20.21
N PHE A 141 6.81 -2.61 -21.05
CA PHE A 141 6.05 -2.13 -22.19
C PHE A 141 6.06 -3.19 -23.29
N THR A 142 4.91 -3.63 -23.69
CA THR A 142 4.69 -4.66 -24.68
C THR A 142 3.57 -4.28 -25.64
N SER A 143 3.17 -5.18 -26.50
CA SER A 143 2.04 -4.98 -27.40
C SER A 143 1.23 -6.26 -27.52
N THR A 144 -0.06 -6.10 -27.80
CA THR A 144 -0.93 -7.21 -28.18
C THR A 144 -0.43 -7.87 -29.48
N PRO A 145 -0.94 -9.07 -29.85
CA PRO A 145 -0.69 -9.68 -31.16
C PRO A 145 -1.07 -8.76 -32.33
N ASN A 146 -2.06 -7.89 -32.12
CA ASN A 146 -2.47 -6.88 -33.11
C ASN A 146 -1.61 -5.60 -33.06
N GLY A 147 -0.56 -5.58 -32.26
CA GLY A 147 0.38 -4.48 -32.15
C GLY A 147 -0.07 -3.31 -31.27
N TYR A 148 -1.17 -3.42 -30.50
CA TYR A 148 -1.64 -2.35 -29.62
C TYR A 148 -0.79 -2.24 -28.35
N PRO A 149 -0.43 -1.01 -27.86
CA PRO A 149 0.49 -0.82 -26.74
C PRO A 149 -0.15 -1.22 -25.43
N GLN A 150 0.55 -2.02 -24.64
CA GLN A 150 0.11 -2.48 -23.34
C GLN A 150 1.27 -2.53 -22.34
N ILE A 151 0.92 -2.53 -21.06
CA ILE A 151 1.85 -2.66 -19.94
C ILE A 151 1.63 -4.01 -19.27
N GLN A 152 2.72 -4.69 -19.00
CA GLN A 152 2.75 -5.87 -18.15
C GLN A 152 3.41 -5.53 -16.82
N ILE A 153 2.67 -5.60 -15.72
CA ILE A 153 3.24 -5.52 -14.37
C ILE A 153 3.92 -6.86 -14.08
N ILE A 154 5.20 -6.80 -13.72
CA ILE A 154 6.01 -7.98 -13.44
C ILE A 154 6.25 -8.07 -11.94
N PRO A 155 5.81 -9.15 -11.27
CA PRO A 155 6.14 -9.39 -9.87
C PRO A 155 7.66 -9.40 -9.64
N SER A 156 8.13 -8.78 -8.55
CA SER A 156 9.57 -8.61 -8.26
C SER A 156 10.37 -9.90 -8.26
N HIS A 157 9.75 -11.02 -7.84
CA HIS A 157 10.38 -12.33 -7.82
C HIS A 157 10.58 -12.97 -9.20
N ARG A 158 9.92 -12.43 -10.26
CA ARG A 158 10.11 -12.88 -11.65
C ARG A 158 11.35 -12.25 -12.28
N ILE A 159 11.89 -11.19 -11.72
CA ILE A 159 13.18 -10.63 -12.11
C ILE A 159 14.22 -11.23 -11.18
N ASP A 160 14.84 -12.30 -11.64
CA ASP A 160 15.77 -13.11 -10.84
C ASP A 160 16.95 -13.64 -11.69
N ALA A 161 18.03 -13.99 -11.03
CA ALA A 161 19.23 -14.52 -11.70
C ALA A 161 18.98 -15.83 -12.43
N CYS A 162 17.99 -16.63 -12.06
CA CYS A 162 17.64 -17.89 -12.73
C CYS A 162 18.81 -18.85 -12.93
N GLY A 163 19.72 -18.92 -11.95
CA GLY A 163 20.93 -19.73 -12.05
C GLY A 163 22.08 -19.13 -12.87
N LEU A 164 21.90 -17.95 -13.47
CA LEU A 164 23.00 -17.25 -14.12
C LEU A 164 24.04 -16.79 -13.07
N PRO A 165 25.34 -16.90 -13.36
CA PRO A 165 26.39 -16.47 -12.45
C PRO A 165 26.35 -14.96 -12.25
N GLU A 166 26.67 -14.50 -11.05
CA GLU A 166 26.94 -13.08 -10.81
C GLU A 166 28.28 -12.66 -11.43
N GLY A 167 28.33 -11.47 -11.99
CA GLY A 167 29.52 -10.96 -12.64
C GLY A 167 29.42 -11.00 -14.17
N GLU A 168 30.49 -11.38 -14.83
CA GLU A 168 30.55 -11.48 -16.31
C GLU A 168 29.80 -12.71 -16.81
N LEU A 169 28.91 -12.51 -17.77
CA LEU A 169 28.20 -13.62 -18.42
C LEU A 169 29.11 -14.29 -19.48
N SER A 170 29.20 -15.62 -19.42
CA SER A 170 29.97 -16.42 -20.36
C SER A 170 29.23 -16.68 -21.67
N GLU A 171 27.90 -16.62 -21.66
CA GLU A 171 27.05 -16.96 -22.78
C GLU A 171 25.92 -15.95 -23.01
N GLY A 172 25.31 -15.96 -24.20
CA GLY A 172 24.14 -15.14 -24.53
C GLY A 172 24.45 -13.76 -25.10
N LYS A 173 23.40 -12.96 -25.33
CA LYS A 173 23.45 -11.63 -25.96
C LYS A 173 24.36 -10.63 -25.21
N PHE A 174 24.50 -10.78 -23.89
CA PHE A 174 25.27 -9.88 -23.03
C PHE A 174 26.58 -10.52 -22.55
N LYS A 175 27.13 -11.43 -23.33
CA LYS A 175 28.41 -12.07 -23.08
C LYS A 175 29.58 -11.07 -23.17
N GLY A 176 30.51 -11.13 -22.19
CA GLY A 176 31.78 -10.46 -22.23
C GLY A 176 31.97 -9.33 -21.22
N LYS A 177 33.16 -8.69 -21.32
CA LYS A 177 33.66 -7.75 -20.30
C LYS A 177 32.92 -6.42 -20.16
N LEU A 178 32.06 -6.07 -21.12
CA LEU A 178 31.32 -4.81 -21.12
C LEU A 178 30.08 -4.84 -20.20
N TYR A 179 29.63 -6.03 -19.83
CA TYR A 179 28.44 -6.24 -19.05
C TYR A 179 28.73 -7.05 -17.79
N PHE A 180 27.97 -6.82 -16.75
CA PHE A 180 27.95 -7.69 -15.59
C PHE A 180 26.52 -7.90 -15.08
N HIS A 181 26.26 -9.08 -14.59
CA HIS A 181 24.98 -9.49 -14.05
C HIS A 181 25.01 -9.49 -12.53
N GLU A 182 23.97 -8.94 -11.92
CA GLU A 182 23.79 -8.93 -10.48
C GLU A 182 22.29 -8.97 -10.14
N ASP A 183 21.89 -9.96 -9.38
CA ASP A 183 20.52 -10.17 -8.87
C ASP A 183 19.42 -9.96 -9.94
N GLY A 184 19.58 -10.59 -11.12
CA GLY A 184 18.60 -10.54 -12.20
C GLY A 184 18.66 -9.27 -13.06
N ILE A 185 19.64 -8.40 -12.87
CA ILE A 185 19.81 -7.20 -13.68
C ILE A 185 21.18 -7.23 -14.36
N VAL A 186 21.21 -6.94 -15.64
CA VAL A 186 22.44 -6.81 -16.41
C VAL A 186 22.78 -5.34 -16.57
N TYR A 187 23.97 -4.96 -16.13
CA TYR A 187 24.48 -3.59 -16.15
C TYR A 187 25.61 -3.43 -17.16
N SER A 188 25.73 -2.22 -17.72
CA SER A 188 26.93 -1.81 -18.42
C SER A 188 28.04 -1.44 -17.43
N LYS A 189 29.27 -1.92 -17.64
CA LYS A 189 30.43 -1.60 -16.78
C LYS A 189 30.84 -0.13 -16.87
N ASP A 190 30.62 0.52 -18.01
CA ASP A 190 31.08 1.89 -18.24
C ASP A 190 30.31 2.92 -17.41
N ASN A 191 28.99 2.75 -17.26
CA ASN A 191 28.12 3.74 -16.64
C ASN A 191 27.20 3.16 -15.56
N GLN A 192 27.30 1.85 -15.28
CA GLN A 192 26.48 1.11 -14.31
C GLN A 192 24.96 1.23 -14.53
N ARG A 193 24.55 1.53 -15.76
CA ARG A 193 23.14 1.59 -16.11
C ARG A 193 22.61 0.20 -16.44
N PRO A 194 21.38 -0.12 -16.07
CA PRO A 194 20.74 -1.37 -16.48
C PRO A 194 20.58 -1.39 -18.00
N VAL A 195 20.95 -2.50 -18.61
CA VAL A 195 20.83 -2.76 -20.06
C VAL A 195 19.74 -3.79 -20.31
N ALA A 196 19.61 -4.78 -19.43
CA ALA A 196 18.58 -5.80 -19.52
C ALA A 196 18.19 -6.34 -18.14
N TYR A 197 17.02 -6.93 -18.08
CA TYR A 197 16.49 -7.64 -16.91
C TYR A 197 16.28 -9.11 -17.26
N VAL A 198 16.67 -9.99 -16.36
CA VAL A 198 16.50 -11.44 -16.51
C VAL A 198 15.10 -11.81 -16.03
N PHE A 199 14.27 -12.29 -16.95
CA PHE A 199 12.91 -12.69 -16.66
C PHE A 199 12.80 -14.19 -16.49
N SER A 200 12.18 -14.63 -15.38
CA SER A 200 11.91 -16.04 -15.08
C SER A 200 10.49 -16.45 -15.42
N ASP A 201 10.33 -17.73 -15.75
CA ASP A 201 9.03 -18.38 -15.88
C ASP A 201 8.38 -18.64 -14.49
N GLU A 202 7.25 -19.36 -14.49
CA GLU A 202 6.53 -19.71 -13.25
C GLU A 202 7.30 -20.64 -12.34
N ASN A 203 8.22 -21.38 -12.88
CA ASN A 203 9.06 -22.34 -12.16
C ASN A 203 10.41 -21.75 -11.75
N GLY A 204 10.62 -20.44 -11.94
CA GLY A 204 11.88 -19.77 -11.62
C GLY A 204 13.02 -20.06 -12.60
N LYS A 205 12.73 -20.64 -13.77
CA LYS A 205 13.73 -20.89 -14.80
C LYS A 205 13.88 -19.66 -15.69
N PHE A 206 15.07 -19.50 -16.26
CA PHE A 206 15.33 -18.46 -17.24
C PHE A 206 14.36 -18.56 -18.43
N SER A 207 13.69 -17.47 -18.74
CA SER A 207 12.80 -17.35 -19.90
C SER A 207 13.43 -16.48 -20.98
N LYS A 208 13.68 -15.20 -20.66
CA LYS A 208 14.24 -14.24 -21.63
C LYS A 208 14.91 -13.06 -20.94
N PHE A 209 15.74 -12.34 -21.71
CA PHE A 209 16.19 -11.01 -21.34
C PHE A 209 15.18 -9.95 -21.80
N LEU A 210 14.74 -9.09 -20.88
CA LEU A 210 13.93 -7.90 -21.19
C LEU A 210 14.88 -6.72 -21.39
N ASP A 211 14.75 -6.00 -22.48
CA ASP A 211 15.55 -4.81 -22.73
C ASP A 211 15.15 -3.67 -21.77
N ALA A 212 16.14 -3.06 -21.12
CA ALA A 212 15.90 -1.99 -20.15
C ALA A 212 15.20 -0.77 -20.77
N ALA A 213 15.25 -0.56 -22.07
CA ALA A 213 14.53 0.49 -22.76
C ALA A 213 13.00 0.35 -22.64
N PHE A 214 12.52 -0.89 -22.47
CA PHE A 214 11.10 -1.22 -22.36
C PHE A 214 10.69 -1.62 -20.94
N VAL A 215 11.60 -1.55 -19.96
CA VAL A 215 11.31 -1.86 -18.57
C VAL A 215 11.36 -0.59 -17.74
N LYS A 216 10.33 -0.36 -16.94
CA LYS A 216 10.34 0.60 -15.84
C LYS A 216 10.61 -0.15 -14.55
N HIS A 217 11.69 0.21 -13.89
CA HIS A 217 12.02 -0.27 -12.55
C HIS A 217 11.97 0.92 -11.60
N GLU A 218 11.08 0.88 -10.62
CA GLU A 218 10.95 1.92 -9.60
C GLU A 218 11.01 1.29 -8.22
N PHE A 219 11.82 1.86 -7.33
CA PHE A 219 11.98 1.42 -5.94
C PHE A 219 12.45 2.57 -5.05
N GLU A 220 12.37 2.37 -3.75
CA GLU A 220 12.89 3.33 -2.78
C GLU A 220 14.39 3.14 -2.61
N LYS A 221 15.15 4.14 -3.05
CA LYS A 221 16.61 4.11 -2.96
C LYS A 221 17.07 4.66 -1.62
N LEU A 222 17.55 3.79 -0.76
CA LEU A 222 18.07 4.12 0.57
C LEU A 222 19.58 4.34 0.57
N TRP A 223 20.32 3.70 -0.34
CA TRP A 223 21.76 3.82 -0.51
C TRP A 223 22.14 4.14 -1.96
N PRO A 224 23.23 4.89 -2.18
CA PRO A 224 23.65 5.25 -3.53
C PRO A 224 23.87 4.07 -4.47
N GLU A 225 24.46 2.98 -3.98
CA GLU A 225 24.78 1.77 -4.72
C GLU A 225 23.63 0.75 -4.79
N GLN A 226 22.49 1.03 -4.15
CA GLN A 226 21.34 0.13 -4.15
C GLN A 226 20.78 -0.07 -5.55
N LYS A 227 20.63 -1.32 -5.95
CA LYS A 227 20.14 -1.73 -7.28
C LYS A 227 18.78 -2.39 -7.26
N ARG A 228 18.37 -2.95 -6.11
CA ARG A 228 17.08 -3.63 -5.90
C ARG A 228 16.37 -3.02 -4.70
N GLY A 229 15.05 -3.03 -4.73
CA GLY A 229 14.22 -2.56 -3.63
C GLY A 229 14.19 -3.52 -2.44
N LEU A 230 13.84 -2.97 -1.28
CA LEU A 230 13.55 -3.72 -0.05
C LEU A 230 12.17 -3.34 0.46
N PRO A 231 11.37 -4.29 0.98
CA PRO A 231 10.08 -3.99 1.59
C PRO A 231 10.20 -2.88 2.63
N CYS A 232 9.27 -1.93 2.68
CA CYS A 232 9.41 -0.75 3.53
C CYS A 232 9.49 -1.10 5.03
N PHE A 233 8.86 -2.19 5.46
CA PHE A 233 8.83 -2.66 6.85
C PHE A 233 9.80 -3.80 7.15
N TYR A 234 10.88 -3.96 6.34
CA TYR A 234 11.87 -5.03 6.52
C TYR A 234 12.46 -5.11 7.94
N ALA A 235 12.61 -3.99 8.62
CA ALA A 235 13.17 -3.96 9.97
C ALA A 235 12.15 -4.36 11.07
N SER A 236 10.84 -4.32 10.78
CA SER A 236 9.76 -4.70 11.71
C SER A 236 9.21 -6.12 11.48
N LEU A 237 9.75 -6.88 10.53
CA LEU A 237 9.23 -8.21 10.19
C LEU A 237 9.11 -9.14 11.39
N ASN A 238 10.13 -9.17 12.26
CA ASN A 238 10.10 -10.01 13.45
C ASN A 238 9.08 -9.50 14.48
N GLY A 239 9.04 -8.18 14.74
CA GLY A 239 8.04 -7.61 15.64
C GLY A 239 6.60 -7.83 15.19
N LEU A 240 6.36 -7.82 13.89
CA LEU A 240 5.04 -8.13 13.32
C LEU A 240 4.66 -9.62 13.49
N ARG A 241 5.63 -10.52 13.33
CA ARG A 241 5.42 -11.95 13.62
C ARG A 241 5.15 -12.18 15.12
N ASP A 242 5.87 -11.51 15.99
CA ASP A 242 5.66 -11.58 17.44
C ASP A 242 4.25 -11.07 17.82
N ILE A 243 3.76 -10.01 17.16
CA ILE A 243 2.37 -9.55 17.34
C ILE A 243 1.39 -10.66 16.96
N LEU A 244 1.46 -11.20 15.74
CA LEU A 244 0.53 -12.24 15.28
C LEU A 244 0.55 -13.46 16.19
N GLN A 245 1.73 -13.90 16.62
CA GLN A 245 1.87 -15.03 17.52
C GLN A 245 1.33 -14.72 18.91
N SER A 246 1.55 -13.52 19.44
CA SER A 246 1.01 -13.11 20.75
C SER A 246 -0.50 -12.96 20.73
N GLU A 247 -1.09 -12.49 19.62
CA GLU A 247 -2.55 -12.45 19.42
C GLU A 247 -3.16 -13.86 19.41
N GLU A 248 -2.51 -14.80 18.73
CA GLU A 248 -2.95 -16.18 18.70
C GLU A 248 -2.90 -16.81 20.10
N TRP A 249 -1.79 -16.63 20.80
CA TRP A 249 -1.66 -17.15 22.16
C TRP A 249 -2.64 -16.52 23.14
N GLU A 250 -2.87 -15.21 23.06
CA GLU A 250 -3.85 -14.54 23.91
C GLU A 250 -5.27 -15.00 23.61
N ARG A 251 -5.60 -15.24 22.34
CA ARG A 251 -6.88 -15.81 21.92
C ARG A 251 -7.06 -17.24 22.44
N MET A 252 -6.05 -18.09 22.32
CA MET A 252 -6.06 -19.45 22.87
C MET A 252 -6.21 -19.43 24.40
N ASN A 253 -5.53 -18.50 25.07
CA ASN A 253 -5.63 -18.32 26.51
C ASN A 253 -7.05 -17.90 26.94
N LEU A 254 -7.66 -16.95 26.24
CA LEU A 254 -9.04 -16.54 26.47
C LEU A 254 -10.02 -17.70 26.23
N LEU A 255 -9.85 -18.48 25.17
CA LEU A 255 -10.66 -19.68 24.90
C LEU A 255 -10.48 -20.74 26.00
N SER A 256 -9.24 -21.03 26.38
CA SER A 256 -8.94 -21.98 27.46
C SER A 256 -9.56 -21.55 28.79
N MET A 257 -9.43 -20.28 29.14
CA MET A 257 -9.99 -19.75 30.38
C MET A 257 -11.52 -19.65 30.36
N SER A 258 -12.13 -19.47 29.19
CA SER A 258 -13.59 -19.53 29.07
C SER A 258 -14.15 -20.94 29.22
N SER A 259 -13.34 -21.96 29.00
CA SER A 259 -13.71 -23.38 29.20
C SER A 259 -13.42 -23.88 30.61
N LEU A 260 -12.42 -23.30 31.29
CA LEU A 260 -11.99 -23.67 32.66
C LEU A 260 -12.45 -22.60 33.67
N ASN A 261 -13.73 -22.67 34.06
CA ASN A 261 -14.28 -21.69 34.99
C ASN A 261 -13.97 -21.99 36.46
N TYR A 262 -13.78 -23.26 36.82
CA TYR A 262 -13.62 -23.68 38.22
C TYR A 262 -12.62 -24.83 38.31
N THR A 263 -11.83 -24.85 39.39
CA THR A 263 -11.01 -25.97 39.82
C THR A 263 -11.54 -26.43 41.18
N VAL A 264 -11.80 -27.72 41.33
CA VAL A 264 -12.17 -28.34 42.59
C VAL A 264 -10.93 -29.02 43.14
N GLU A 265 -10.48 -28.59 44.32
CA GLU A 265 -9.38 -29.22 45.05
C GLU A 265 -9.99 -30.05 46.20
N ASN A 266 -9.76 -31.35 46.17
CA ASN A 266 -10.13 -32.23 47.26
C ASN A 266 -8.91 -33.09 47.74
N GLU A 267 -8.92 -33.51 49.00
CA GLU A 267 -7.80 -34.27 49.57
C GLU A 267 -7.73 -35.72 49.05
N SER A 268 -8.79 -36.24 48.49
CA SER A 268 -8.87 -37.63 47.97
C SER A 268 -8.44 -37.75 46.49
N GLY A 269 -8.15 -36.65 45.79
CA GLY A 269 -7.51 -36.66 44.47
C GLY A 269 -8.33 -37.15 43.28
N GLY A 270 -9.63 -37.37 43.44
CA GLY A 270 -10.49 -37.82 42.35
C GLY A 270 -11.95 -37.37 42.51
N PRO A 271 -12.67 -37.17 41.42
CA PRO A 271 -14.10 -36.89 41.45
C PRO A 271 -14.87 -38.11 41.97
N ASP A 272 -16.03 -37.85 42.58
CA ASP A 272 -16.93 -38.89 43.03
C ASP A 272 -17.48 -39.65 41.79
N ILE A 273 -17.15 -40.94 41.67
CA ILE A 273 -17.35 -41.78 40.44
C ILE A 273 -18.84 -42.00 40.13
N ASP A 274 -19.73 -41.60 41.02
CA ASP A 274 -21.18 -41.78 40.86
C ASP A 274 -21.90 -40.64 40.12
N GLU A 275 -21.19 -39.62 39.62
CA GLU A 275 -21.81 -38.56 38.81
C GLU A 275 -21.94 -38.98 37.33
N PRO A 276 -23.17 -38.90 36.76
CA PRO A 276 -23.45 -39.44 35.41
C PRO A 276 -22.80 -38.63 34.23
N ASP A 277 -22.22 -37.48 34.52
CA ASP A 277 -21.62 -36.60 33.50
C ASP A 277 -20.08 -36.66 33.47
N TYR A 278 -19.47 -37.64 34.16
CA TYR A 278 -18.03 -37.82 34.19
C TYR A 278 -17.53 -38.65 32.98
N GLN A 279 -16.63 -38.10 32.22
CA GLN A 279 -15.88 -38.82 31.19
C GLN A 279 -14.37 -38.78 31.51
N PRO A 280 -13.72 -39.96 31.63
CA PRO A 280 -12.27 -40.02 31.83
C PRO A 280 -11.57 -39.45 30.59
N ALA A 281 -10.59 -38.57 30.82
CA ALA A 281 -9.79 -38.01 29.72
C ALA A 281 -8.90 -39.13 29.14
N GLU A 282 -9.17 -39.55 27.92
CA GLU A 282 -8.30 -40.48 27.19
C GLU A 282 -6.92 -39.84 27.04
N ASN A 283 -5.88 -40.50 27.57
CA ASN A 283 -4.44 -40.13 27.50
C ASN A 283 -3.88 -39.10 28.50
N CYS A 284 -4.60 -38.70 29.55
CA CYS A 284 -4.06 -37.74 30.53
C CYS A 284 -3.78 -38.31 31.94
N GLY A 285 -3.60 -39.60 32.08
CA GLY A 285 -3.32 -40.23 33.38
C GLY A 285 -4.46 -40.08 34.38
N GLU A 286 -4.21 -39.55 35.57
CA GLU A 286 -5.20 -39.39 36.65
C GLU A 286 -6.05 -38.08 36.54
N LEU A 287 -5.95 -37.35 35.47
CA LEU A 287 -6.70 -36.10 35.25
C LEU A 287 -8.11 -36.41 34.72
N ALA A 288 -9.12 -36.01 35.49
CA ALA A 288 -10.51 -36.10 35.11
C ALA A 288 -11.01 -34.73 34.64
N VAL A 289 -11.66 -34.67 33.48
CA VAL A 289 -12.24 -33.45 32.94
C VAL A 289 -13.75 -33.58 32.91
N GLN A 290 -14.45 -32.73 33.67
CA GLN A 290 -15.88 -32.60 33.64
C GLN A 290 -16.30 -31.49 32.69
N TYR A 291 -17.12 -31.77 31.70
CA TYR A 291 -17.64 -30.74 30.79
C TYR A 291 -18.82 -30.01 31.45
N LEU A 292 -18.59 -28.72 31.81
CA LEU A 292 -19.62 -27.85 32.32
C LEU A 292 -20.44 -27.27 31.16
N GLN A 293 -21.72 -27.60 31.10
CA GLN A 293 -22.65 -26.85 30.24
C GLN A 293 -22.88 -25.45 30.83
N GLY A 294 -22.84 -24.41 30.02
CA GLY A 294 -23.00 -23.02 30.46
C GLY A 294 -24.29 -22.86 31.27
N GLY A 295 -24.17 -22.30 32.48
CA GLY A 295 -25.26 -22.01 33.38
C GLY A 295 -25.53 -23.05 34.50
N ARG A 296 -24.73 -24.09 34.63
CA ARG A 296 -24.82 -25.00 35.77
C ARG A 296 -24.25 -24.37 37.04
N ILE A 297 -25.05 -24.38 38.11
CA ILE A 297 -24.64 -24.01 39.47
C ILE A 297 -24.18 -25.35 40.13
N MET A 298 -22.91 -25.41 40.51
CA MET A 298 -22.37 -26.56 41.23
C MET A 298 -22.64 -26.37 42.74
N HIS A 299 -23.36 -27.27 43.35
CA HIS A 299 -23.58 -27.31 44.79
C HIS A 299 -22.52 -28.15 45.48
N VAL A 300 -21.67 -27.49 46.27
CA VAL A 300 -20.62 -28.12 47.06
C VAL A 300 -21.17 -28.39 48.49
N LYS A 301 -20.96 -29.63 48.98
CA LYS A 301 -21.39 -29.99 50.33
C LYS A 301 -20.48 -29.35 51.35
N ALA A 302 -21.03 -28.46 52.19
CA ALA A 302 -20.28 -27.84 53.26
C ALA A 302 -19.71 -28.91 54.23
N GLY A 303 -18.39 -28.94 54.41
CA GLY A 303 -17.69 -29.88 55.28
C GLY A 303 -16.99 -31.07 54.60
N SER A 304 -16.99 -31.15 53.26
CA SER A 304 -16.29 -32.20 52.49
C SER A 304 -14.80 -31.98 52.31
N GLY A 305 -14.26 -30.83 52.76
CA GLY A 305 -12.85 -30.49 52.52
C GLY A 305 -12.59 -29.94 51.11
N GLU A 306 -13.60 -29.89 50.26
CA GLU A 306 -13.49 -29.40 48.88
C GLU A 306 -13.43 -27.86 48.84
N LYS A 307 -12.46 -27.37 48.10
CA LYS A 307 -12.29 -25.94 47.86
C LYS A 307 -12.49 -25.63 46.39
N ILE A 308 -13.48 -24.82 46.08
CA ILE A 308 -13.71 -24.35 44.72
C ILE A 308 -12.93 -23.05 44.55
N THR A 309 -12.00 -23.05 43.61
CA THR A 309 -11.26 -21.84 43.22
C THR A 309 -11.76 -21.37 41.87
N GLN A 310 -12.36 -20.21 41.84
CA GLN A 310 -12.71 -19.53 40.61
C GLN A 310 -11.47 -18.86 40.04
N HIS A 311 -11.08 -19.22 38.86
CA HIS A 311 -10.00 -18.55 38.13
C HIS A 311 -10.52 -17.28 37.49
N GLN A 312 -10.31 -16.13 38.17
CA GLN A 312 -10.60 -14.84 37.57
C GLN A 312 -9.50 -14.50 36.56
N ASN A 313 -9.91 -14.40 35.32
CA ASN A 313 -9.01 -14.03 34.24
C ASN A 313 -9.09 -12.52 33.95
N PHE A 314 -8.03 -11.78 34.24
CA PHE A 314 -7.88 -10.37 33.89
C PHE A 314 -7.13 -10.17 32.56
N ARG A 315 -7.24 -11.15 31.67
CA ARG A 315 -6.60 -11.08 30.35
C ARG A 315 -7.63 -10.76 29.24
N PRO A 316 -7.22 -10.03 28.16
CA PRO A 316 -5.90 -9.45 27.97
C PRO A 316 -5.58 -8.35 28.99
N GLY A 317 -4.40 -8.44 29.61
CA GLY A 317 -3.96 -7.45 30.60
C GLY A 317 -3.39 -6.18 29.96
N ASN A 318 -3.34 -5.07 30.71
CA ASN A 318 -2.75 -3.81 30.25
C ASN A 318 -1.33 -3.98 29.64
N PRO A 319 -0.41 -4.80 30.19
CA PRO A 319 0.91 -4.99 29.59
C PRO A 319 0.88 -5.55 28.15
N TRP A 320 -0.11 -6.40 27.85
CA TRP A 320 -0.26 -6.92 26.49
C TRP A 320 -0.74 -5.82 25.53
N HIS A 321 -1.72 -5.01 25.95
CA HIS A 321 -2.20 -3.88 25.13
C HIS A 321 -1.10 -2.85 24.88
N GLU A 322 -0.30 -2.52 25.88
CA GLU A 322 0.83 -1.60 25.75
C GLU A 322 1.90 -2.15 24.79
N PHE A 323 2.23 -3.44 24.91
CA PHE A 323 3.16 -4.11 23.99
C PHE A 323 2.64 -4.12 22.56
N PHE A 324 1.39 -4.49 22.36
CA PHE A 324 0.74 -4.49 21.04
C PHE A 324 0.75 -3.09 20.42
N ASP A 325 0.33 -2.08 21.16
CA ASP A 325 0.32 -0.69 20.70
C ASP A 325 1.73 -0.20 20.36
N MET A 326 2.73 -0.53 21.16
CA MET A 326 4.12 -0.15 20.91
C MET A 326 4.67 -0.80 19.62
N GLN A 327 4.47 -2.08 19.44
CA GLN A 327 4.94 -2.79 18.23
C GLN A 327 4.21 -2.31 16.98
N THR A 328 2.91 -2.06 17.09
CA THR A 328 2.11 -1.50 15.98
C THR A 328 2.62 -0.13 15.58
N ARG A 329 2.93 0.75 16.52
CA ARG A 329 3.53 2.08 16.24
C ARG A 329 4.87 1.97 15.55
N LEU A 330 5.72 1.02 15.96
CA LEU A 330 7.01 0.80 15.30
C LEU A 330 6.86 0.30 13.87
N ALA A 331 5.93 -0.61 13.61
CA ALA A 331 5.64 -1.12 12.28
C ALA A 331 5.08 -0.04 11.35
N LEU A 332 4.08 0.71 11.80
CA LEU A 332 3.48 1.81 11.06
C LEU A 332 4.48 2.94 10.80
N GLY A 333 5.38 3.21 11.76
CA GLY A 333 6.46 4.20 11.59
C GLY A 333 7.38 3.88 10.43
N GLN A 334 7.63 2.61 10.11
CA GLN A 334 8.45 2.21 8.95
C GLN A 334 7.71 2.37 7.61
N ILE A 335 6.40 2.20 7.62
CA ILE A 335 5.55 2.46 6.45
C ILE A 335 5.39 3.98 6.23
N ASN A 336 5.87 4.80 7.17
CA ASN A 336 5.58 6.24 7.24
C ASN A 336 4.07 6.52 7.32
N TRP A 337 3.34 5.68 8.07
CA TRP A 337 1.90 5.82 8.27
C TRP A 337 1.58 6.12 9.73
N PRO A 338 0.79 7.17 10.05
CA PRO A 338 0.51 7.56 11.43
C PRO A 338 -0.36 6.54 12.15
N TYR A 339 0.01 6.22 13.39
CA TYR A 339 -0.75 5.33 14.25
C TYR A 339 -2.19 5.80 14.51
N SER A 340 -2.42 7.12 14.59
CA SER A 340 -3.75 7.69 14.83
C SER A 340 -4.77 7.42 13.71
N LEU A 341 -4.32 7.17 12.48
CA LEU A 341 -5.20 6.76 11.38
C LEU A 341 -5.62 5.28 11.50
N TRP A 342 -4.81 4.47 12.17
CA TRP A 342 -5.14 3.09 12.50
C TRP A 342 -6.08 3.00 13.72
N LYS A 343 -5.73 3.71 14.80
CA LYS A 343 -6.50 3.77 16.06
C LYS A 343 -6.69 5.24 16.43
N PRO A 344 -7.82 5.85 16.00
CA PRO A 344 -8.11 7.24 16.33
C PRO A 344 -8.23 7.38 17.86
N SER A 345 -7.31 8.10 18.45
CA SER A 345 -7.26 8.34 19.91
C SER A 345 -6.95 9.78 20.26
N GLY A 346 -6.58 10.56 19.25
CA GLY A 346 -6.17 11.93 19.39
C GLY A 346 -7.35 12.91 19.31
N GLN A 347 -7.21 14.06 19.96
CA GLN A 347 -8.14 15.17 19.83
C GLN A 347 -7.39 16.43 19.38
N GLY A 348 -8.00 17.17 18.46
CA GLY A 348 -7.56 18.52 18.13
C GLY A 348 -6.20 18.60 17.42
N THR A 349 -5.24 19.32 18.03
CA THR A 349 -3.97 19.67 17.40
C THR A 349 -3.04 18.47 17.15
N ALA A 350 -3.05 17.48 18.06
CA ALA A 350 -2.20 16.29 17.93
C ALA A 350 -2.59 15.47 16.68
N GLU A 351 -3.88 15.32 16.44
CA GLU A 351 -4.38 14.57 15.29
C GLU A 351 -4.11 15.28 13.95
N ARG A 352 -4.25 16.61 13.93
CA ARG A 352 -3.84 17.41 12.76
C ARG A 352 -2.36 17.27 12.43
N SER A 353 -1.50 17.20 13.43
CA SER A 353 -0.06 16.96 13.24
C SER A 353 0.20 15.59 12.61
N GLN A 354 -0.51 14.56 13.04
CA GLN A 354 -0.40 13.20 12.48
C GLN A 354 -0.88 13.14 11.02
N ILE A 355 -1.97 13.83 10.71
CA ILE A 355 -2.44 13.94 9.32
C ILE A 355 -1.45 14.71 8.46
N GLY A 356 -0.81 15.74 8.99
CA GLY A 356 0.29 16.42 8.29
C GLY A 356 1.44 15.48 7.92
N LEU A 357 1.76 14.49 8.76
CA LEU A 357 2.74 13.44 8.45
C LEU A 357 2.22 12.49 7.36
N ALA A 358 0.96 12.07 7.45
CA ALA A 358 0.33 11.24 6.42
C ALA A 358 0.35 11.95 5.04
N CYS A 359 0.00 13.23 4.99
CA CYS A 359 0.05 14.01 3.76
C CYS A 359 1.43 14.00 3.12
N ARG A 360 2.51 14.17 3.92
CA ARG A 360 3.89 14.11 3.40
C ARG A 360 4.24 12.72 2.85
N SER A 361 3.82 11.67 3.55
CA SER A 361 4.03 10.30 3.08
C SER A 361 3.30 10.02 1.76
N VAL A 362 2.07 10.52 1.64
CA VAL A 362 1.28 10.44 0.40
C VAL A 362 1.92 11.25 -0.72
N GLU A 363 2.38 12.49 -0.46
CA GLU A 363 3.05 13.33 -1.47
C GLU A 363 4.36 12.70 -1.98
N ASP A 364 5.14 12.06 -1.11
CA ASP A 364 6.33 11.32 -1.52
C ASP A 364 5.96 10.13 -2.43
N ARG A 365 4.94 9.37 -2.03
CA ARG A 365 4.42 8.26 -2.84
C ARG A 365 3.90 8.74 -4.20
N GLN A 366 3.14 9.81 -4.25
CA GLN A 366 2.65 10.43 -5.49
C GLN A 366 3.80 10.81 -6.43
N THR A 367 4.93 11.24 -5.89
CA THR A 367 6.12 11.55 -6.70
C THR A 367 6.67 10.33 -7.42
N LYS A 368 6.65 9.15 -6.78
CA LYS A 368 7.08 7.88 -7.39
C LYS A 368 6.07 7.38 -8.42
N ILE A 369 4.79 7.39 -8.05
CA ILE A 369 3.69 7.02 -8.97
C ILE A 369 3.68 7.91 -10.22
N LYS A 370 3.93 9.23 -10.07
CA LYS A 370 4.06 10.15 -11.20
C LYS A 370 5.15 9.71 -12.19
N LYS A 371 6.29 9.22 -11.72
CA LYS A 371 7.36 8.73 -12.60
C LYS A 371 6.93 7.50 -13.40
N ILE A 372 6.20 6.59 -12.75
CA ILE A 372 5.64 5.40 -13.39
C ILE A 372 4.59 5.81 -14.42
N ALA A 373 3.59 6.57 -14.01
CA ALA A 373 2.51 7.04 -14.89
C ALA A 373 3.05 7.81 -16.10
N LYS A 374 4.01 8.73 -15.88
CA LYS A 374 4.64 9.48 -16.97
C LYS A 374 5.36 8.57 -17.95
N TRP A 375 6.08 7.55 -17.48
CA TRP A 375 6.75 6.59 -18.34
C TRP A 375 5.72 5.78 -19.17
N ARG A 376 4.65 5.29 -18.56
CA ARG A 376 3.57 4.57 -19.25
C ARG A 376 2.98 5.38 -20.40
N ILE A 377 2.48 6.59 -20.09
CA ILE A 377 1.84 7.43 -21.12
C ILE A 377 2.83 7.87 -22.19
N THR A 378 4.09 8.15 -21.84
CA THR A 378 5.12 8.52 -22.82
C THR A 378 5.35 7.39 -23.83
N LYS A 379 5.40 6.13 -23.37
CA LYS A 379 5.53 4.97 -24.26
C LYS A 379 4.29 4.77 -25.14
N ALA A 380 3.10 4.90 -24.57
CA ALA A 380 1.84 4.80 -25.31
C ALA A 380 1.69 5.89 -26.37
N ILE A 381 1.99 7.13 -26.02
CA ILE A 381 1.95 8.28 -26.94
C ILE A 381 2.97 8.10 -28.09
N ALA A 382 4.20 7.69 -27.78
CA ALA A 382 5.20 7.43 -28.80
C ALA A 382 4.71 6.38 -29.82
N TRP A 383 4.08 5.33 -29.34
CA TRP A 383 3.46 4.32 -30.18
C TRP A 383 2.31 4.90 -31.01
N ALA A 384 1.39 5.67 -30.39
CA ALA A 384 0.24 6.26 -31.05
C ALA A 384 0.65 7.25 -32.17
N MET A 385 1.68 8.07 -31.92
CA MET A 385 2.26 8.93 -32.95
C MET A 385 2.90 8.14 -34.11
N ALA A 386 3.62 7.07 -33.79
CA ALA A 386 4.26 6.22 -34.81
C ALA A 386 3.24 5.53 -35.71
N ASN A 387 2.05 5.18 -35.18
CA ASN A 387 0.97 4.53 -35.88
C ASN A 387 -0.09 5.53 -36.42
N GLY A 388 0.16 6.84 -36.34
CA GLY A 388 -0.73 7.86 -36.90
C GLY A 388 -2.09 8.01 -36.20
N ARG A 389 -2.23 7.51 -34.96
CA ARG A 389 -3.45 7.64 -34.15
C ARG A 389 -3.62 9.07 -33.62
N ILE A 390 -2.53 9.73 -33.31
CA ILE A 390 -2.48 11.11 -32.85
C ILE A 390 -1.48 11.91 -33.68
N PRO A 391 -1.64 13.25 -33.78
CA PRO A 391 -0.70 14.12 -34.48
C PRO A 391 0.71 14.01 -33.90
N LYS A 392 1.73 14.40 -34.65
CA LYS A 392 3.11 14.46 -34.16
C LYS A 392 3.39 15.85 -33.60
N SER A 393 4.02 15.92 -32.46
CA SER A 393 4.49 17.17 -31.83
C SER A 393 5.92 17.05 -31.34
N ALA A 394 6.67 18.16 -31.33
CA ALA A 394 8.08 18.20 -30.91
C ALA A 394 8.22 18.00 -29.40
N ASP A 395 7.29 18.51 -28.61
CA ASP A 395 7.28 18.49 -27.14
C ASP A 395 6.29 17.46 -26.57
N TRP A 396 6.03 16.41 -27.31
CA TRP A 396 5.11 15.29 -27.01
C TRP A 396 5.32 14.61 -25.65
N TYR A 397 6.48 14.77 -25.02
CA TYR A 397 6.85 14.15 -23.74
C TYR A 397 6.54 15.03 -22.51
N ASN A 398 6.02 16.25 -22.71
CA ASN A 398 5.82 17.21 -21.64
C ASN A 398 4.44 17.06 -20.97
N TRP A 399 4.32 16.04 -20.12
CA TRP A 399 3.09 15.70 -19.41
C TRP A 399 3.23 15.83 -17.90
N ASP A 400 2.17 16.25 -17.27
CA ASP A 400 1.92 16.22 -15.84
C ASP A 400 0.61 15.46 -15.55
N PHE A 401 0.22 15.36 -14.29
CA PHE A 401 -1.01 14.70 -13.86
C PHE A 401 -1.74 15.55 -12.83
N THR A 402 -3.06 15.45 -12.84
CA THR A 402 -3.86 15.88 -11.70
C THR A 402 -3.54 15.00 -10.50
N LYS A 403 -3.73 15.53 -9.28
CA LYS A 403 -3.44 14.78 -8.06
C LYS A 403 -4.73 14.61 -7.26
N PRO A 404 -4.88 13.52 -6.51
CA PRO A 404 -5.99 13.36 -5.58
C PRO A 404 -6.04 14.49 -4.54
N ALA A 405 -7.23 14.74 -4.02
CA ALA A 405 -7.43 15.71 -2.95
C ALA A 405 -6.57 15.35 -1.73
N LYS A 406 -6.05 16.37 -1.05
CA LYS A 406 -5.26 16.16 0.16
C LYS A 406 -6.12 15.58 1.27
N LEU A 407 -5.53 14.66 2.04
CA LEU A 407 -6.16 14.11 3.24
C LEU A 407 -6.44 15.27 4.24
N THR A 408 -7.66 15.38 4.71
CA THR A 408 -8.08 16.41 5.67
C THR A 408 -9.04 15.83 6.69
N ILE A 409 -9.05 16.37 7.91
CA ILE A 409 -10.07 16.08 8.95
C ILE A 409 -11.18 17.13 8.94
N ASP A 410 -10.86 18.34 8.48
CA ASP A 410 -11.72 19.53 8.60
C ASP A 410 -11.99 20.09 7.20
N ASP A 411 -12.93 19.43 6.50
CA ASP A 411 -13.28 19.79 5.13
C ASP A 411 -13.73 21.25 5.00
N GLY A 412 -14.48 21.74 5.99
CA GLY A 412 -14.98 23.12 5.96
C GLY A 412 -13.88 24.18 6.04
N ARG A 413 -12.87 23.95 6.87
CA ARG A 413 -11.72 24.87 6.99
C ARG A 413 -10.79 24.76 5.79
N THR A 414 -10.51 23.54 5.37
CA THR A 414 -9.66 23.27 4.20
C THR A 414 -10.29 23.85 2.93
N SER A 415 -11.61 23.72 2.76
CA SER A 415 -12.33 24.29 1.61
C SER A 415 -12.28 25.81 1.58
N LYS A 416 -12.38 26.48 2.74
CA LYS A 416 -12.22 27.93 2.85
C LYS A 416 -10.80 28.36 2.49
N GLU A 417 -9.78 27.71 3.04
CA GLU A 417 -8.39 27.99 2.72
C GLU A 417 -8.09 27.78 1.23
N ARG A 418 -8.66 26.75 0.61
CA ARG A 418 -8.51 26.48 -0.83
C ARG A 418 -9.16 27.56 -1.68
N LEU A 419 -10.37 28.00 -1.28
CA LEU A 419 -11.05 29.10 -1.95
C LEU A 419 -10.26 30.41 -1.85
N GLU A 420 -9.65 30.68 -0.71
CA GLU A 420 -8.78 31.85 -0.54
C GLU A 420 -7.52 31.74 -1.40
N LYS A 421 -6.87 30.61 -1.46
CA LYS A 421 -5.71 30.35 -2.34
C LYS A 421 -6.09 30.46 -3.81
N PHE A 422 -7.27 30.00 -4.20
CA PHE A 422 -7.80 30.16 -5.56
C PHE A 422 -8.05 31.65 -5.88
N LYS A 423 -8.69 32.40 -4.97
CA LYS A 423 -8.90 33.85 -5.11
C LYS A 423 -7.59 34.63 -5.18
N ALA A 424 -6.56 34.17 -4.48
CA ALA A 424 -5.21 34.73 -4.50
C ALA A 424 -4.38 34.32 -5.74
N GLY A 425 -4.92 33.48 -6.63
CA GLY A 425 -4.23 32.99 -7.81
C GLY A 425 -3.09 31.99 -7.55
N ILE A 426 -3.04 31.41 -6.35
CA ILE A 426 -2.01 30.42 -5.96
C ILE A 426 -2.34 29.04 -6.49
N ILE A 427 -3.63 28.73 -6.61
CA ILE A 427 -4.15 27.46 -7.15
C ILE A 427 -5.01 27.75 -8.37
N ASN A 428 -4.85 26.95 -9.42
CA ASN A 428 -5.64 27.08 -10.65
C ASN A 428 -6.96 26.29 -10.57
N ALA A 429 -7.94 26.68 -11.37
CA ALA A 429 -9.19 25.93 -11.50
C ALA A 429 -8.97 24.48 -12.01
N THR A 430 -7.99 24.30 -12.89
CA THR A 430 -7.59 22.96 -13.37
C THR A 430 -7.14 22.04 -12.23
N ASP A 431 -6.38 22.58 -11.26
CA ASP A 431 -5.91 21.80 -10.10
C ASP A 431 -7.09 21.44 -9.18
N MET A 432 -8.00 22.40 -8.92
CA MET A 432 -9.17 22.18 -8.07
C MET A 432 -10.13 21.14 -8.66
N ILE A 433 -10.42 21.23 -9.95
CA ILE A 433 -11.31 20.31 -10.65
C ILE A 433 -10.64 18.95 -10.82
N GLY A 434 -9.33 18.94 -11.07
CA GLY A 434 -8.55 17.71 -11.19
C GLY A 434 -8.47 16.89 -9.91
N GLU A 435 -8.52 17.53 -8.73
CA GLU A 435 -8.58 16.84 -7.43
C GLU A 435 -9.90 16.08 -7.23
N GLU A 436 -10.99 16.53 -7.89
CA GLU A 436 -12.26 15.82 -7.95
C GLU A 436 -12.30 14.70 -9.02
N GLY A 437 -11.17 14.47 -9.70
CA GLY A 437 -11.08 13.47 -10.76
C GLY A 437 -11.73 13.87 -12.07
N LYS A 438 -11.98 15.17 -12.28
CA LYS A 438 -12.62 15.71 -13.50
C LYS A 438 -11.64 16.49 -14.36
N SER A 439 -11.91 16.52 -15.66
CA SER A 439 -11.20 17.38 -16.60
C SER A 439 -11.74 18.81 -16.55
N PHE A 440 -10.86 19.81 -16.54
CA PHE A 440 -11.27 21.21 -16.57
C PHE A 440 -12.09 21.55 -17.84
N ASP A 441 -11.64 21.08 -19.00
CA ASP A 441 -12.30 21.36 -20.27
C ASP A 441 -13.69 20.73 -20.36
N GLU A 442 -13.84 19.48 -19.88
CA GLU A 442 -15.14 18.79 -19.81
C GLU A 442 -16.07 19.50 -18.83
N THR A 443 -15.59 19.85 -17.64
CA THR A 443 -16.38 20.60 -16.66
C THR A 443 -16.81 21.96 -17.19
N LEU A 444 -15.96 22.63 -17.99
CA LEU A 444 -16.32 23.89 -18.62
C LEU A 444 -17.41 23.72 -19.68
N LEU A 445 -17.33 22.66 -20.49
CA LEU A 445 -18.35 22.31 -21.47
C LEU A 445 -19.66 21.96 -20.78
N GLU A 446 -19.65 21.09 -19.77
CA GLU A 446 -20.82 20.71 -18.98
C GLU A 446 -21.52 21.95 -18.37
N ARG A 447 -20.73 22.87 -17.78
CA ARG A 447 -21.27 24.13 -17.26
C ARG A 447 -21.86 25.01 -18.33
N GLY A 448 -21.21 25.09 -19.49
CA GLY A 448 -21.75 25.82 -20.64
C GLY A 448 -23.09 25.27 -21.10
N GLU A 449 -23.20 23.95 -21.22
CA GLU A 449 -24.47 23.28 -21.58
C GLU A 449 -25.54 23.46 -20.50
N GLU A 450 -25.15 23.38 -19.22
CA GLU A 450 -26.09 23.60 -18.12
C GLU A 450 -26.67 25.03 -18.14
N ILE A 451 -25.80 26.02 -18.32
CA ILE A 451 -26.23 27.44 -18.46
C ILE A 451 -27.17 27.61 -19.65
N ALA A 452 -26.82 27.02 -20.81
CA ALA A 452 -27.67 27.08 -21.99
C ALA A 452 -29.05 26.42 -21.79
N LYS A 453 -29.08 25.25 -21.14
CA LYS A 453 -30.33 24.55 -20.79
C LYS A 453 -31.17 25.36 -19.79
N ARG A 454 -30.55 26.00 -18.79
CA ARG A 454 -31.24 26.88 -17.83
C ARG A 454 -31.86 28.09 -18.55
N GLU A 455 -31.12 28.73 -19.44
CA GLU A 455 -31.63 29.87 -20.21
C GLU A 455 -32.78 29.47 -21.13
N MET A 456 -32.69 28.35 -21.82
CA MET A 456 -33.81 27.83 -22.62
C MET A 456 -35.04 27.55 -21.78
N ASN A 457 -34.88 26.97 -20.61
CA ASN A 457 -35.97 26.71 -19.67
C ASN A 457 -36.58 28.01 -19.14
N ARG A 458 -35.78 29.03 -18.82
CA ARG A 458 -36.25 30.34 -18.41
C ARG A 458 -37.15 30.98 -19.47
N LEU A 459 -36.66 31.00 -20.71
CA LEU A 459 -37.42 31.54 -21.85
C LEU A 459 -38.75 30.78 -22.10
N ALA A 460 -38.71 29.45 -21.99
CA ALA A 460 -39.91 28.63 -22.10
C ALA A 460 -40.93 28.90 -20.98
N MET A 461 -40.47 29.15 -19.75
CA MET A 461 -41.34 29.52 -18.63
C MET A 461 -41.93 30.92 -18.79
N GLU A 462 -41.14 31.89 -19.26
CA GLU A 462 -41.65 33.23 -19.62
C GLU A 462 -42.77 33.19 -20.67
N GLN A 463 -42.55 32.41 -21.72
CA GLN A 463 -43.59 32.21 -22.77
C GLN A 463 -44.85 31.51 -22.23
N LYS A 464 -44.68 30.52 -21.35
CA LYS A 464 -45.79 29.72 -20.82
C LYS A 464 -46.64 30.49 -19.83
N TYR A 465 -46.03 31.30 -18.99
CA TYR A 465 -46.73 31.97 -17.87
C TYR A 465 -46.91 33.48 -18.09
N GLY A 466 -46.31 34.07 -19.10
CA GLY A 466 -46.41 35.51 -19.38
C GLY A 466 -45.72 36.42 -18.36
N VAL A 467 -44.76 35.86 -17.57
CA VAL A 467 -44.04 36.55 -16.51
C VAL A 467 -42.60 36.76 -16.91
N ASN A 468 -42.09 37.98 -16.78
CA ASN A 468 -40.67 38.26 -17.03
C ASN A 468 -39.84 37.74 -15.86
N ILE A 469 -38.95 36.79 -16.11
CA ILE A 469 -38.04 36.18 -15.09
C ILE A 469 -36.65 36.79 -15.29
N ASP A 470 -36.16 37.52 -14.28
CA ASP A 470 -34.83 38.10 -14.34
C ASP A 470 -33.75 36.99 -14.50
N PRO A 471 -32.95 37.01 -15.60
CA PRO A 471 -31.91 36.03 -15.87
C PRO A 471 -30.93 35.84 -14.67
N ARG A 472 -30.67 36.92 -13.94
CA ARG A 472 -29.74 36.88 -12.79
C ARG A 472 -30.21 35.94 -11.71
N TYR A 473 -31.50 35.91 -11.36
CA TYR A 473 -32.03 34.98 -10.35
C TYR A 473 -32.12 33.54 -10.84
N TYR A 474 -32.38 33.34 -12.11
CA TYR A 474 -32.52 31.99 -12.66
C TYR A 474 -31.21 31.30 -12.94
N LEU A 475 -30.16 32.07 -13.28
CA LEU A 475 -28.82 31.57 -13.58
C LEU A 475 -27.92 31.47 -12.37
N MET A 476 -28.30 32.06 -11.21
CA MET A 476 -27.54 31.97 -9.97
C MET A 476 -27.47 30.53 -9.44
N LEU A 477 -26.26 30.06 -9.21
CA LEU A 477 -26.00 28.74 -8.65
C LEU A 477 -26.14 28.70 -7.12
N THR A 478 -26.15 29.88 -6.45
CA THR A 478 -26.28 29.98 -5.00
C THR A 478 -27.26 31.09 -4.60
N PRO A 479 -28.17 30.86 -3.63
CA PRO A 479 -29.15 31.85 -3.17
C PRO A 479 -28.56 33.08 -2.47
N ASN A 480 -27.26 33.09 -2.18
CA ASN A 480 -26.61 34.11 -1.35
C ASN A 480 -25.76 35.15 -2.09
N GLU A 481 -25.67 35.10 -3.42
CA GLU A 481 -25.09 36.19 -4.18
C GLU A 481 -26.14 37.25 -4.41
N GLN A 482 -26.15 38.30 -3.57
CA GLN A 482 -26.96 39.48 -3.83
C GLN A 482 -26.50 40.09 -5.18
N PRO A 483 -27.43 40.35 -6.09
CA PRO A 483 -27.10 41.05 -7.34
C PRO A 483 -26.47 42.40 -7.00
N PRO A 484 -25.45 42.86 -7.76
CA PRO A 484 -24.89 44.17 -7.56
C PRO A 484 -26.03 45.21 -7.64
N ALA A 485 -26.11 46.06 -6.60
CA ALA A 485 -27.14 47.12 -6.55
C ALA A 485 -27.08 47.95 -7.81
N ASP A 486 -28.22 48.14 -8.47
CA ASP A 486 -28.36 48.92 -9.68
C ASP A 486 -27.91 50.37 -9.41
N GLN A 487 -26.77 50.75 -9.98
CA GLN A 487 -26.22 52.14 -9.92
C GLN A 487 -26.95 53.09 -10.85
N THR A 488 -28.15 52.76 -11.28
CA THR A 488 -28.88 53.55 -12.31
C THR A 488 -30.04 54.36 -11.72
N GLN A 489 -29.90 54.89 -10.48
CA GLN A 489 -30.85 55.93 -10.01
C GLN A 489 -30.15 57.00 -9.18
N GLN A 490 -29.24 57.75 -9.80
CA GLN A 490 -28.87 59.09 -9.34
C GLN A 490 -28.44 59.93 -10.51
N SER A 491 -29.39 60.38 -11.33
CA SER A 491 -29.26 61.62 -12.09
C SER A 491 -30.64 62.11 -12.48
N GLN A 492 -31.26 62.93 -11.61
CA GLN A 492 -32.07 64.05 -12.07
C GLN A 492 -32.14 65.11 -10.93
N PRO A 493 -32.31 66.34 -11.35
CA PRO A 493 -31.64 67.53 -10.85
C PRO A 493 -32.26 68.15 -9.64
#